data_9b24440e3c1da3e015a531ac10527c21
#
_entry.id   9b24440e3c1da3e015a531ac10527c21
#
_cell.length_a   1.000
_cell.length_b   1.000
_cell.length_c   1.000
_cell.angle_alpha   90.00
_cell.angle_beta   90.00
_cell.angle_gamma   90.00
#
_symmetry.space_group_name_H-M   'P 1'
#
loop_
_entity.id
_entity.type
_entity.pdbx_description
1 polymer ?
#
loop_
_entity_poly.entity_id
_entity_poly.type
_entity_poly.pdbx_seq_one_letter_code
_entity_poly.pdbx_strand_id
1 'polypeptide(L)'
;MLSSQLKLSLSYYLDLYDMIVPKDHILRKIRELVDFSFIYDELKNKYCLDNGRNAKNPILLFKYLLLKYLYNLSDNGVVERSRYDMSFKYFLELTPEEEVIHPSLLTKFRKQRLKDENILDLLINKSVELAINQGVLKSNTIIVDSTHTEARYHKTTQREMLKKASTSLKAALKDSDKDIYLPDEPEKRASLDEYNEYCHELLNTVQESPYSELPTIKEESSMLSEILDNQIDCYDQSIDPDARIGHKAVNSSFYGYKTHLAMTDERIITAATITSGEAFDGQELPVLVQKSKAAGATVNEVIADTAYSTLENLKDAQSNDYKLISKLNPCIIKGTRSEDGFIFNKDADIMQCPAGHLAIKYRIDKRSNQKKNTRIKYFFDINKCHVCPYRNGCYKENAKTKTYSITIKSDYHKNQEAFQKTQYFKERFKTRYMIEAKNSELKNIHGYSRCDAAGLSNMQLQGAVSIFAVNLRRILKLKGEVCPNEEK
;
A
#
# COMPACT_ATOMS: atom_id res chain seq x y z
N MET A 1 -5.00 36.48 2.89
CA MET A 1 -5.09 37.14 1.58
C MET A 1 -4.06 36.54 0.64
N LEU A 2 -4.45 36.09 -0.53
CA LEU A 2 -3.54 35.57 -1.55
C LEU A 2 -3.22 36.76 -2.50
N SER A 3 -1.93 37.06 -2.70
CA SER A 3 -1.53 38.09 -3.66
C SER A 3 -1.46 37.49 -5.06
N SER A 4 -2.14 38.10 -6.01
CA SER A 4 -2.07 37.74 -7.44
C SER A 4 -0.82 38.28 -8.14
N GLN A 5 -0.09 39.19 -7.51
CA GLN A 5 1.13 39.75 -8.09
C GLN A 5 2.33 38.87 -7.84
N LEU A 6 3.02 38.48 -8.91
CA LEU A 6 4.39 37.98 -8.88
C LEU A 6 5.28 39.07 -8.25
N LYS A 7 5.93 38.74 -7.14
CA LYS A 7 6.96 39.60 -6.56
C LYS A 7 8.13 39.66 -7.52
N LEU A 8 8.39 40.84 -8.09
CA LEU A 8 9.66 41.10 -8.75
C LEU A 8 10.76 41.08 -7.67
N SER A 9 11.59 40.05 -7.71
CA SER A 9 12.74 39.95 -6.81
C SER A 9 13.85 40.87 -7.33
N LEU A 10 13.94 42.06 -6.79
CA LEU A 10 15.04 43.00 -7.04
C LEU A 10 16.12 42.77 -5.99
N SER A 11 17.20 42.14 -6.35
CA SER A 11 18.38 41.96 -5.49
C SER A 11 19.65 42.12 -6.30
N TYR A 12 20.62 42.80 -5.72
CA TYR A 12 21.98 42.96 -6.31
C TYR A 12 22.76 41.64 -6.33
N TYR A 13 22.29 40.60 -5.65
CA TYR A 13 22.99 39.34 -5.46
C TYR A 13 22.45 38.21 -6.35
N LEU A 14 21.57 38.49 -7.29
CA LEU A 14 20.98 37.42 -8.16
C LEU A 14 22.04 36.74 -9.03
N ASP A 15 23.07 37.46 -9.43
CA ASP A 15 24.18 36.92 -10.23
C ASP A 15 24.96 35.81 -9.52
N LEU A 16 24.89 35.75 -8.17
CA LEU A 16 25.50 34.68 -7.40
C LEU A 16 24.94 33.32 -7.78
N TYR A 17 23.68 33.24 -8.19
CA TYR A 17 23.08 31.97 -8.62
C TYR A 17 23.75 31.41 -9.88
N ASP A 18 24.11 32.28 -10.83
CA ASP A 18 24.78 31.87 -12.05
C ASP A 18 26.25 31.52 -11.82
N MET A 19 26.87 32.10 -10.78
CA MET A 19 28.24 31.80 -10.37
C MET A 19 28.35 30.50 -9.56
N ILE A 20 27.37 30.20 -8.68
CA ILE A 20 27.48 29.14 -7.66
C ILE A 20 26.72 27.88 -8.06
N VAL A 21 25.51 28.02 -8.64
CA VAL A 21 24.68 26.86 -9.00
C VAL A 21 25.01 26.43 -10.45
N PRO A 22 25.56 25.23 -10.66
CA PRO A 22 25.90 24.76 -12.01
C PRO A 22 24.70 24.75 -12.96
N LYS A 23 24.96 25.01 -14.25
CA LYS A 23 23.89 25.06 -15.28
C LYS A 23 23.20 23.70 -15.48
N ASP A 24 23.92 22.60 -15.25
CA ASP A 24 23.44 21.21 -15.33
C ASP A 24 22.83 20.70 -14.03
N HIS A 25 22.80 21.53 -12.96
CA HIS A 25 22.24 21.15 -11.69
C HIS A 25 20.76 20.76 -11.82
N ILE A 26 20.36 19.63 -11.20
CA ILE A 26 19.01 19.04 -11.32
C ILE A 26 17.88 20.02 -11.00
N LEU A 27 18.05 20.89 -10.01
CA LEU A 27 17.02 21.86 -9.62
C LEU A 27 16.84 22.97 -10.68
N ARG A 28 17.90 23.33 -11.44
CA ARG A 28 17.74 24.22 -12.60
C ARG A 28 16.91 23.53 -13.67
N LYS A 29 17.24 22.27 -13.98
CA LYS A 29 16.54 21.49 -15.00
C LYS A 29 15.09 21.24 -14.65
N ILE A 30 14.77 20.97 -13.39
CA ILE A 30 13.37 20.84 -12.94
C ILE A 30 12.62 22.19 -13.08
N ARG A 31 13.27 23.29 -12.73
CA ARG A 31 12.65 24.63 -12.88
C ARG A 31 12.40 25.01 -14.34
N GLU A 32 13.27 24.61 -15.24
CA GLU A 32 13.09 24.80 -16.70
C GLU A 32 12.01 23.87 -17.26
N LEU A 33 11.88 22.66 -16.72
CA LEU A 33 10.95 21.63 -17.20
C LEU A 33 9.51 21.90 -16.75
N VAL A 34 9.31 22.43 -15.52
CA VAL A 34 7.98 22.49 -14.88
C VAL A 34 7.56 23.94 -14.68
N ASP A 35 6.47 24.34 -15.32
CA ASP A 35 5.70 25.51 -14.89
C ASP A 35 4.80 25.11 -13.72
N PHE A 36 5.06 25.68 -12.54
CA PHE A 36 4.33 25.39 -11.31
C PHE A 36 3.04 26.23 -11.14
N SER A 37 2.64 27.01 -12.13
CA SER A 37 1.43 27.85 -12.07
C SER A 37 0.15 27.03 -11.80
N PHE A 38 0.10 25.77 -12.27
CA PHE A 38 -1.04 24.87 -12.02
C PHE A 38 -1.33 24.67 -10.53
N ILE A 39 -0.32 24.74 -9.65
CA ILE A 39 -0.51 24.66 -8.19
C ILE A 39 -1.29 25.87 -7.66
N TYR A 40 -1.01 27.04 -8.22
CA TYR A 40 -1.75 28.25 -7.85
C TYR A 40 -3.22 28.15 -8.30
N ASP A 41 -3.45 27.72 -9.52
CA ASP A 41 -4.79 27.59 -10.09
C ASP A 41 -5.66 26.58 -9.32
N GLU A 42 -5.09 25.46 -8.91
CA GLU A 42 -5.77 24.45 -8.11
C GLU A 42 -6.14 24.96 -6.71
N LEU A 43 -5.23 25.70 -6.08
CA LEU A 43 -5.37 26.06 -4.68
C LEU A 43 -5.94 27.46 -4.41
N LYS A 44 -6.04 28.33 -5.41
CA LYS A 44 -6.47 29.74 -5.22
C LYS A 44 -7.81 29.87 -4.50
N ASN A 45 -8.76 28.97 -4.78
CA ASN A 45 -10.10 28.98 -4.18
C ASN A 45 -10.12 28.59 -2.70
N LYS A 46 -9.03 28.02 -2.19
CA LYS A 46 -8.87 27.67 -0.77
C LYS A 46 -8.31 28.82 0.07
N TYR A 47 -8.05 29.96 -0.54
CA TYR A 47 -7.54 31.13 0.13
C TYR A 47 -8.60 32.23 0.13
N CYS A 48 -8.71 32.96 1.24
CA CYS A 48 -9.53 34.16 1.29
C CYS A 48 -8.84 35.29 0.51
N LEU A 49 -9.58 35.97 -0.36
CA LEU A 49 -9.03 37.05 -1.18
C LEU A 49 -9.00 38.38 -0.43
N ASP A 50 -9.97 38.63 0.46
CA ASP A 50 -10.30 39.94 0.97
C ASP A 50 -10.01 40.14 2.47
N ASN A 51 -9.69 39.08 3.21
CA ASN A 51 -9.53 39.16 4.66
C ASN A 51 -8.36 38.33 5.18
N GLY A 52 -7.68 38.85 6.22
CA GLY A 52 -6.64 38.16 6.95
C GLY A 52 -5.21 38.56 6.55
N ARG A 53 -4.21 37.95 7.22
CA ARG A 53 -2.78 38.18 6.96
C ARG A 53 -2.41 37.64 5.58
N ASN A 54 -1.49 38.32 4.89
CA ASN A 54 -0.95 37.89 3.62
C ASN A 54 -0.40 36.45 3.72
N ALA A 55 -0.94 35.54 2.89
CA ALA A 55 -0.50 34.18 2.81
C ALA A 55 0.81 34.06 2.01
N LYS A 56 1.66 33.14 2.39
CA LYS A 56 2.81 32.75 1.53
C LYS A 56 2.28 32.11 0.26
N ASN A 57 2.95 32.33 -0.86
CA ASN A 57 2.57 31.79 -2.16
C ASN A 57 2.47 30.27 -2.12
N PRO A 58 1.37 29.63 -2.56
CA PRO A 58 1.21 28.19 -2.58
C PRO A 58 2.26 27.47 -3.44
N ILE A 59 2.72 28.09 -4.52
CA ILE A 59 3.81 27.57 -5.37
C ILE A 59 5.10 27.42 -4.54
N LEU A 60 5.45 28.45 -3.77
CA LEU A 60 6.62 28.41 -2.89
C LEU A 60 6.52 27.26 -1.88
N LEU A 61 5.36 27.11 -1.21
CA LEU A 61 5.16 26.06 -0.22
C LEU A 61 5.18 24.67 -0.85
N PHE A 62 4.65 24.51 -2.05
CA PHE A 62 4.72 23.28 -2.81
C PHE A 62 6.15 22.94 -3.24
N LYS A 63 6.94 23.91 -3.69
CA LYS A 63 8.36 23.72 -4.02
C LYS A 63 9.17 23.22 -2.81
N TYR A 64 8.88 23.71 -1.59
CA TYR A 64 9.47 23.15 -0.37
C TYR A 64 9.08 21.68 -0.16
N LEU A 65 7.82 21.30 -0.38
CA LEU A 65 7.41 19.90 -0.30
C LEU A 65 8.09 19.05 -1.37
N LEU A 66 8.25 19.56 -2.58
CA LEU A 66 8.97 18.86 -3.64
C LEU A 66 10.44 18.63 -3.26
N LEU A 67 11.14 19.66 -2.76
CA LEU A 67 12.51 19.52 -2.25
C LEU A 67 12.61 18.51 -1.12
N LYS A 68 11.63 18.49 -0.21
CA LYS A 68 11.58 17.53 0.89
C LYS A 68 11.67 16.08 0.36
N TYR A 69 10.85 15.73 -0.63
CA TYR A 69 10.81 14.34 -1.17
C TYR A 69 11.89 14.06 -2.21
N LEU A 70 12.36 15.07 -2.95
CA LEU A 70 13.52 14.92 -3.85
C LEU A 70 14.79 14.51 -3.10
N TYR A 71 14.97 15.04 -1.88
CA TYR A 71 16.18 14.86 -1.07
C TYR A 71 15.93 14.08 0.23
N ASN A 72 14.76 13.50 0.40
CA ASN A 72 14.37 12.71 1.58
C ASN A 72 14.65 13.44 2.91
N LEU A 73 14.17 14.66 3.03
CA LEU A 73 14.39 15.53 4.19
C LEU A 73 13.14 15.59 5.09
N SER A 74 13.34 15.97 6.36
CA SER A 74 12.24 16.37 7.23
C SER A 74 11.76 17.80 6.91
N ASP A 75 10.61 18.23 7.45
CA ASP A 75 10.14 19.60 7.30
C ASP A 75 11.14 20.63 7.86
N ASN A 76 11.78 20.31 9.00
CA ASN A 76 12.85 21.15 9.56
C ASN A 76 14.10 21.08 8.67
N GLY A 77 14.48 19.91 8.22
CA GLY A 77 15.69 19.70 7.42
C GLY A 77 15.63 20.42 6.07
N VAL A 78 14.47 20.42 5.38
CA VAL A 78 14.34 21.15 4.10
C VAL A 78 14.41 22.65 4.30
N VAL A 79 13.81 23.19 5.35
CA VAL A 79 13.86 24.63 5.65
C VAL A 79 15.27 25.05 6.08
N GLU A 80 15.91 24.26 6.97
CA GLU A 80 17.27 24.54 7.41
C GLU A 80 18.26 24.52 6.26
N ARG A 81 18.22 23.48 5.42
CA ARG A 81 19.06 23.41 4.23
C ARG A 81 18.82 24.57 3.28
N SER A 82 17.58 25.03 3.11
CA SER A 82 17.25 26.16 2.26
C SER A 82 17.84 27.50 2.73
N ARG A 83 18.34 27.60 3.98
CA ARG A 83 19.02 28.81 4.47
C ARG A 83 20.39 29.02 3.86
N TYR A 84 21.10 27.92 3.61
CA TYR A 84 22.53 27.93 3.22
C TYR A 84 22.80 27.38 1.84
N ASP A 85 21.89 26.53 1.31
CA ASP A 85 22.04 25.92 -0.01
C ASP A 85 21.51 26.86 -1.11
N MET A 86 22.42 27.41 -1.92
CA MET A 86 22.09 28.32 -3.00
C MET A 86 21.25 27.66 -4.10
N SER A 87 21.41 26.37 -4.33
CA SER A 87 20.58 25.63 -5.28
C SER A 87 19.12 25.53 -4.82
N PHE A 88 18.90 25.36 -3.51
CA PHE A 88 17.55 25.36 -2.91
C PHE A 88 16.93 26.74 -3.01
N LYS A 89 17.65 27.82 -2.62
CA LYS A 89 17.14 29.19 -2.75
C LYS A 89 16.80 29.54 -4.18
N TYR A 90 17.65 29.17 -5.14
CA TYR A 90 17.40 29.35 -6.57
C TYR A 90 16.09 28.67 -7.01
N PHE A 91 15.90 27.40 -6.62
CA PHE A 91 14.69 26.64 -6.97
C PHE A 91 13.42 27.22 -6.34
N LEU A 92 13.53 27.72 -5.13
CA LEU A 92 12.46 28.38 -4.39
C LEU A 92 12.14 29.78 -4.90
N GLU A 93 12.95 30.33 -5.82
CA GLU A 93 12.84 31.72 -6.34
C GLU A 93 12.92 32.76 -5.23
N LEU A 94 13.71 32.48 -4.20
CA LEU A 94 14.09 33.42 -3.17
C LEU A 94 15.31 34.22 -3.60
N THR A 95 15.50 35.45 -3.09
CA THR A 95 16.80 36.11 -3.24
C THR A 95 17.83 35.52 -2.28
N PRO A 96 19.14 35.63 -2.55
CA PRO A 96 20.18 35.07 -1.68
C PRO A 96 20.07 35.51 -0.21
N GLU A 97 19.67 36.74 0.03
CA GLU A 97 19.49 37.34 1.36
C GLU A 97 18.09 37.09 1.97
N GLU A 98 17.12 36.60 1.18
CA GLU A 98 15.75 36.45 1.67
C GLU A 98 15.65 35.34 2.73
N GLU A 99 14.90 35.64 3.78
CA GLU A 99 14.63 34.66 4.84
C GLU A 99 13.72 33.50 4.36
N VAL A 100 14.05 32.30 4.81
CA VAL A 100 13.24 31.10 4.56
C VAL A 100 11.99 31.08 5.43
N ILE A 101 11.04 30.22 5.08
CA ILE A 101 9.79 30.05 5.82
C ILE A 101 10.03 29.38 7.18
N HIS A 102 9.06 29.49 8.09
CA HIS A 102 9.06 28.64 9.29
C HIS A 102 8.55 27.24 8.98
N PRO A 103 9.17 26.14 9.46
CA PRO A 103 8.78 24.75 9.12
C PRO A 103 7.32 24.41 9.39
N SER A 104 6.70 25.00 10.44
CA SER A 104 5.28 24.77 10.76
C SER A 104 4.32 25.19 9.64
N LEU A 105 4.75 26.07 8.72
CA LEU A 105 3.92 26.45 7.57
C LEU A 105 3.70 25.27 6.61
N LEU A 106 4.65 24.34 6.48
CA LEU A 106 4.49 23.16 5.65
C LEU A 106 3.42 22.21 6.23
N THR A 107 3.40 22.04 7.55
CA THR A 107 2.34 21.27 8.21
C THR A 107 0.96 21.92 8.05
N LYS A 108 0.87 23.25 8.21
CA LYS A 108 -0.38 24.01 7.99
C LYS A 108 -0.82 23.91 6.53
N PHE A 109 0.10 24.06 5.58
CA PHE A 109 -0.18 23.95 4.16
C PHE A 109 -0.78 22.59 3.79
N ARG A 110 -0.16 21.47 4.23
CA ARG A 110 -0.71 20.13 4.03
C ARG A 110 -2.12 19.99 4.62
N LYS A 111 -2.30 20.36 5.90
CA LYS A 111 -3.57 20.14 6.61
C LYS A 111 -4.71 21.04 6.11
N GLN A 112 -4.42 22.27 5.69
CA GLN A 112 -5.45 23.26 5.41
C GLN A 112 -5.69 23.49 3.91
N ARG A 113 -4.72 23.18 3.05
CA ARG A 113 -4.78 23.50 1.62
C ARG A 113 -4.73 22.31 0.70
N LEU A 114 -3.98 21.26 1.07
CA LEU A 114 -3.84 20.04 0.25
C LEU A 114 -4.72 18.87 0.71
N LYS A 115 -5.34 18.99 1.90
CA LYS A 115 -6.31 18.01 2.36
C LYS A 115 -7.56 18.07 1.47
N ASP A 116 -8.13 16.91 1.16
CA ASP A 116 -9.35 16.74 0.37
C ASP A 116 -9.23 17.09 -1.13
N GLU A 117 -8.02 17.34 -1.62
CA GLU A 117 -7.75 17.46 -3.06
C GLU A 117 -7.28 16.13 -3.67
N ASN A 118 -7.62 15.90 -4.91
CA ASN A 118 -7.09 14.76 -5.67
C ASN A 118 -5.67 15.05 -6.17
N ILE A 119 -4.79 15.45 -5.24
CA ILE A 119 -3.39 15.82 -5.52
C ILE A 119 -2.61 14.66 -6.16
N LEU A 120 -2.95 13.41 -5.81
CA LEU A 120 -2.27 12.25 -6.35
C LEU A 120 -2.41 12.19 -7.88
N ASP A 121 -3.65 12.23 -8.37
CA ASP A 121 -3.91 12.16 -9.81
C ASP A 121 -3.45 13.44 -10.52
N LEU A 122 -3.63 14.61 -9.89
CA LEU A 122 -3.17 15.89 -10.45
C LEU A 122 -1.66 15.87 -10.76
N LEU A 123 -0.82 15.50 -9.79
CA LEU A 123 0.63 15.50 -9.97
C LEU A 123 1.12 14.39 -10.92
N ILE A 124 0.49 13.22 -10.88
CA ILE A 124 0.81 12.16 -11.83
C ILE A 124 0.47 12.59 -13.24
N ASN A 125 -0.76 13.08 -13.48
CA ASN A 125 -1.20 13.55 -14.79
C ASN A 125 -0.28 14.65 -15.34
N LYS A 126 0.11 15.62 -14.49
CA LYS A 126 1.05 16.67 -14.89
C LYS A 126 2.42 16.12 -15.27
N SER A 127 2.94 15.13 -14.55
CA SER A 127 4.22 14.52 -14.91
C SER A 127 4.16 13.69 -16.19
N VAL A 128 3.03 13.01 -16.45
CA VAL A 128 2.80 12.27 -17.69
C VAL A 128 2.65 13.24 -18.88
N GLU A 129 1.89 14.32 -18.72
CA GLU A 129 1.79 15.40 -19.71
C GLU A 129 3.19 15.94 -20.09
N LEU A 130 4.03 16.23 -19.09
CA LEU A 130 5.40 16.66 -19.32
C LEU A 130 6.21 15.61 -20.09
N ALA A 131 6.08 14.32 -19.74
CA ALA A 131 6.78 13.25 -20.44
C ALA A 131 6.35 13.12 -21.92
N ILE A 132 5.06 13.28 -22.21
CA ILE A 132 4.50 13.29 -23.56
C ILE A 132 5.05 14.51 -24.33
N ASN A 133 4.96 15.72 -23.76
CA ASN A 133 5.42 16.95 -24.39
C ASN A 133 6.92 16.95 -24.68
N GLN A 134 7.71 16.26 -23.86
CA GLN A 134 9.15 16.07 -24.10
C GLN A 134 9.47 14.89 -25.05
N GLY A 135 8.44 14.17 -25.53
CA GLY A 135 8.62 13.03 -26.46
C GLY A 135 9.32 11.82 -25.87
N VAL A 136 9.39 11.70 -24.54
CA VAL A 136 10.09 10.60 -23.85
C VAL A 136 9.17 9.42 -23.49
N LEU A 137 7.85 9.60 -23.57
CA LEU A 137 6.87 8.53 -23.36
C LEU A 137 6.43 7.97 -24.71
N LYS A 138 6.82 6.74 -25.03
CA LYS A 138 6.60 6.09 -26.35
C LYS A 138 5.93 4.73 -26.24
N SER A 139 6.02 4.08 -25.08
CA SER A 139 5.48 2.73 -24.86
C SER A 139 3.96 2.73 -24.83
N ASN A 140 3.38 1.62 -25.29
CA ASN A 140 1.96 1.29 -25.16
C ASN A 140 1.72 0.21 -24.11
N THR A 141 2.68 -0.01 -23.25
CA THR A 141 2.67 -1.03 -22.18
C THR A 141 2.76 -0.37 -20.83
N ILE A 142 1.99 -0.88 -19.87
CA ILE A 142 2.16 -0.56 -18.46
C ILE A 142 2.52 -1.82 -17.67
N ILE A 143 3.37 -1.65 -16.68
CA ILE A 143 3.75 -2.67 -15.70
C ILE A 143 3.09 -2.28 -14.38
N VAL A 144 2.34 -3.22 -13.78
CA VAL A 144 1.56 -2.97 -12.57
C VAL A 144 2.09 -3.83 -11.43
N ASP A 145 2.27 -3.22 -10.27
CA ASP A 145 2.66 -3.89 -9.03
C ASP A 145 2.22 -3.07 -7.82
N SER A 146 2.27 -3.66 -6.64
CA SER A 146 2.03 -2.96 -5.38
C SER A 146 3.29 -2.87 -4.53
N THR A 147 3.41 -1.77 -3.80
CA THR A 147 4.45 -1.61 -2.77
C THR A 147 3.82 -1.19 -1.45
N HIS A 148 4.37 -1.68 -0.35
CA HIS A 148 3.90 -1.33 0.99
C HIS A 148 4.71 -0.20 1.59
N THR A 149 4.03 0.64 2.38
CA THR A 149 4.62 1.71 3.20
C THR A 149 4.18 1.50 4.64
N GLU A 150 5.13 1.45 5.57
CA GLU A 150 4.83 1.27 6.98
C GLU A 150 4.21 2.54 7.57
N ALA A 151 3.22 2.39 8.44
CA ALA A 151 2.65 3.50 9.19
C ALA A 151 3.71 4.16 10.07
N ARG A 152 3.48 5.43 10.44
CA ARG A 152 4.46 6.21 11.21
C ARG A 152 4.72 5.66 12.61
N TYR A 153 3.80 4.89 13.18
CA TYR A 153 3.85 4.45 14.56
C TYR A 153 4.78 3.31 14.80
N HIS A 154 5.34 3.27 16.02
CA HIS A 154 6.16 2.18 16.46
C HIS A 154 5.30 0.92 16.60
N LYS A 155 5.89 -0.20 16.20
CA LYS A 155 5.38 -1.51 16.53
C LYS A 155 5.33 -1.62 18.05
N THR A 156 4.12 -1.82 18.60
CA THR A 156 3.98 -2.13 20.02
C THR A 156 4.58 -3.50 20.28
N THR A 157 5.42 -3.65 21.26
CA THR A 157 5.94 -4.97 21.62
C THR A 157 4.82 -5.82 22.23
N GLN A 158 4.90 -7.15 22.08
CA GLN A 158 3.94 -8.07 22.70
C GLN A 158 3.81 -7.80 24.20
N ARG A 159 4.93 -7.52 24.87
CA ARG A 159 4.95 -7.15 26.29
C ARG A 159 4.13 -5.90 26.59
N GLU A 160 4.21 -4.85 25.78
CA GLU A 160 3.41 -3.62 25.95
C GLU A 160 1.93 -3.87 25.72
N MET A 161 1.57 -4.76 24.79
CA MET A 161 0.19 -5.16 24.56
C MET A 161 -0.38 -5.98 25.71
N LEU A 162 0.36 -6.97 26.21
CA LEU A 162 0.01 -7.74 27.40
C LEU A 162 -0.19 -6.82 28.60
N LYS A 163 0.70 -5.85 28.79
CA LYS A 163 0.58 -4.86 29.84
C LYS A 163 -0.70 -4.03 29.71
N LYS A 164 -1.01 -3.56 28.51
CA LYS A 164 -2.22 -2.76 28.26
C LYS A 164 -3.50 -3.58 28.49
N ALA A 165 -3.56 -4.79 27.91
CA ALA A 165 -4.71 -5.67 28.03
C ALA A 165 -4.92 -6.15 29.48
N SER A 166 -3.87 -6.56 30.18
CA SER A 166 -3.97 -6.94 31.60
C SER A 166 -4.40 -5.79 32.50
N THR A 167 -3.97 -4.55 32.21
CA THR A 167 -4.41 -3.35 32.92
C THR A 167 -5.90 -3.07 32.68
N SER A 168 -6.39 -3.18 31.44
CA SER A 168 -7.82 -3.03 31.10
C SER A 168 -8.67 -4.09 31.82
N LEU A 169 -8.25 -5.36 31.77
CA LEU A 169 -8.94 -6.45 32.44
C LEU A 169 -9.01 -6.25 33.98
N LYS A 170 -7.88 -5.84 34.57
CA LYS A 170 -7.85 -5.51 36.03
C LYS A 170 -8.76 -4.34 36.38
N ALA A 171 -8.86 -3.33 35.53
CA ALA A 171 -9.78 -2.21 35.74
C ALA A 171 -11.24 -2.67 35.70
N ALA A 172 -11.62 -3.47 34.67
CA ALA A 172 -12.97 -4.01 34.55
C ALA A 172 -13.37 -4.91 35.76
N LEU A 173 -12.42 -5.70 36.26
CA LEU A 173 -12.64 -6.54 37.46
C LEU A 173 -12.86 -5.68 38.72
N LYS A 174 -12.00 -4.66 38.93
CA LYS A 174 -12.13 -3.75 40.09
C LYS A 174 -13.36 -2.86 40.05
N ASP A 175 -13.86 -2.55 38.85
CA ASP A 175 -15.14 -1.85 38.68
C ASP A 175 -16.32 -2.75 39.11
N SER A 176 -16.20 -4.06 38.95
CA SER A 176 -17.20 -5.05 39.36
C SER A 176 -17.09 -5.44 40.83
N ASP A 177 -15.86 -5.56 41.33
CA ASP A 177 -15.58 -5.88 42.76
C ASP A 177 -14.23 -5.27 43.17
N LYS A 178 -14.28 -4.33 44.12
CA LYS A 178 -13.08 -3.61 44.60
C LYS A 178 -12.18 -4.48 45.47
N ASP A 179 -12.71 -5.53 46.09
CA ASP A 179 -11.98 -6.39 47.02
C ASP A 179 -11.48 -7.69 46.35
N ILE A 180 -11.65 -7.84 45.07
CA ILE A 180 -11.18 -9.01 44.30
C ILE A 180 -9.65 -9.16 44.41
N TYR A 181 -9.23 -10.37 44.79
CA TYR A 181 -7.79 -10.69 44.77
C TYR A 181 -7.32 -10.82 43.34
N LEU A 182 -6.24 -10.10 42.99
CA LEU A 182 -5.61 -10.14 41.67
C LEU A 182 -4.11 -10.40 41.83
N PRO A 183 -3.47 -11.16 40.93
CA PRO A 183 -2.04 -11.39 40.99
C PRO A 183 -1.26 -10.08 40.89
N ASP A 184 -0.05 -10.07 41.50
CA ASP A 184 0.85 -8.92 41.50
C ASP A 184 1.44 -8.71 40.11
N GLU A 185 1.46 -7.44 39.66
CA GLU A 185 2.04 -7.10 38.35
C GLU A 185 3.57 -7.25 38.41
N PRO A 186 4.19 -7.88 37.40
CA PRO A 186 5.64 -8.02 37.31
C PRO A 186 6.37 -6.67 37.32
N GLU A 187 7.61 -6.66 37.79
CA GLU A 187 8.43 -5.45 37.81
C GLU A 187 8.58 -4.81 36.41
N LYS A 188 8.83 -3.47 36.38
CA LYS A 188 8.99 -2.71 35.10
C LYS A 188 10.02 -3.28 34.13
N ARG A 189 10.98 -4.08 34.63
CA ARG A 189 12.06 -4.71 33.83
C ARG A 189 11.88 -6.22 33.62
N ALA A 190 10.76 -6.79 34.04
CA ALA A 190 10.46 -8.21 33.88
C ALA A 190 10.56 -8.66 32.41
N SER A 191 10.95 -9.88 32.18
CA SER A 191 11.04 -10.49 30.84
C SER A 191 9.65 -10.69 30.22
N LEU A 192 9.61 -11.04 28.92
CA LEU A 192 8.35 -11.38 28.27
C LEU A 192 7.74 -12.64 28.88
N ASP A 193 8.56 -13.62 29.23
CA ASP A 193 8.11 -14.89 29.80
C ASP A 193 7.47 -14.70 31.18
N GLU A 194 8.04 -13.88 32.06
CA GLU A 194 7.47 -13.50 33.34
C GLU A 194 6.10 -12.76 33.18
N TYR A 195 5.99 -11.95 32.14
CA TYR A 195 4.73 -11.29 31.81
C TYR A 195 3.69 -12.25 31.25
N ASN A 196 4.09 -13.25 30.45
CA ASN A 196 3.20 -14.31 29.98
C ASN A 196 2.65 -15.14 31.16
N GLU A 197 3.51 -15.56 32.09
CA GLU A 197 3.13 -16.31 33.30
C GLU A 197 2.10 -15.51 34.13
N TYR A 198 2.38 -14.24 34.40
CA TYR A 198 1.45 -13.34 35.08
C TYR A 198 0.09 -13.24 34.38
N CYS A 199 0.07 -13.08 33.05
CA CYS A 199 -1.17 -12.99 32.27
C CYS A 199 -1.98 -14.28 32.29
N HIS A 200 -1.31 -15.44 32.28
CA HIS A 200 -1.96 -16.75 32.47
C HIS A 200 -2.57 -16.88 33.85
N GLU A 201 -1.85 -16.47 34.92
CA GLU A 201 -2.37 -16.48 36.27
C GLU A 201 -3.57 -15.55 36.43
N LEU A 202 -3.53 -14.34 35.83
CA LEU A 202 -4.63 -13.40 35.81
C LEU A 202 -5.88 -13.99 35.11
N LEU A 203 -5.71 -14.64 33.95
CA LEU A 203 -6.83 -15.30 33.23
C LEU A 203 -7.44 -16.44 34.05
N ASN A 204 -6.62 -17.24 34.73
CA ASN A 204 -7.11 -18.31 35.62
C ASN A 204 -7.91 -17.73 36.77
N THR A 205 -7.42 -16.66 37.41
CA THR A 205 -8.14 -15.96 38.49
C THR A 205 -9.49 -15.42 38.01
N VAL A 206 -9.56 -14.91 36.77
CA VAL A 206 -10.81 -14.43 36.18
C VAL A 206 -11.80 -15.59 35.94
N GLN A 207 -11.32 -16.72 35.39
CA GLN A 207 -12.15 -17.89 35.12
C GLN A 207 -12.77 -18.48 36.39
N GLU A 208 -12.04 -18.43 37.49
CA GLU A 208 -12.51 -18.90 38.81
C GLU A 208 -13.45 -17.88 39.51
N SER A 209 -13.50 -16.63 39.02
CA SER A 209 -14.32 -15.58 39.61
C SER A 209 -15.78 -15.66 39.16
N PRO A 210 -16.73 -15.21 40.00
CA PRO A 210 -18.16 -15.17 39.64
C PRO A 210 -18.47 -14.13 38.55
N TYR A 211 -17.48 -13.33 38.12
CA TYR A 211 -17.61 -12.24 37.16
C TYR A 211 -17.17 -12.62 35.73
N SER A 212 -16.67 -13.85 35.53
CA SER A 212 -16.12 -14.32 34.22
C SER A 212 -17.13 -14.20 33.06
N GLU A 213 -18.42 -14.30 33.31
CA GLU A 213 -19.47 -14.22 32.29
C GLU A 213 -19.96 -12.79 31.99
N LEU A 214 -19.48 -11.78 32.72
CA LEU A 214 -19.84 -10.40 32.44
C LEU A 214 -19.27 -9.99 31.05
N PRO A 215 -20.08 -9.35 30.17
CA PRO A 215 -19.69 -9.08 28.78
C PRO A 215 -18.35 -8.35 28.65
N THR A 216 -18.12 -7.32 29.47
CA THR A 216 -16.87 -6.54 29.44
C THR A 216 -15.65 -7.37 29.88
N ILE A 217 -15.80 -8.19 30.93
CA ILE A 217 -14.73 -9.04 31.45
C ILE A 217 -14.40 -10.15 30.44
N LYS A 218 -15.42 -10.72 29.82
CA LYS A 218 -15.30 -11.75 28.81
C LYS A 218 -14.59 -11.23 27.57
N GLU A 219 -14.90 -10.00 27.13
CA GLU A 219 -14.25 -9.33 26.00
C GLU A 219 -12.77 -9.07 26.30
N GLU A 220 -12.45 -8.46 27.45
CA GLU A 220 -11.07 -8.16 27.85
C GLU A 220 -10.24 -9.44 28.08
N SER A 221 -10.84 -10.50 28.63
CA SER A 221 -10.19 -11.80 28.81
C SER A 221 -9.89 -12.48 27.48
N SER A 222 -10.84 -12.44 26.54
CA SER A 222 -10.65 -12.96 25.18
C SER A 222 -9.50 -12.25 24.48
N MET A 223 -9.47 -10.91 24.59
CA MET A 223 -8.40 -10.10 24.01
C MET A 223 -7.03 -10.41 24.61
N LEU A 224 -6.95 -10.58 25.92
CA LEU A 224 -5.69 -10.96 26.59
C LEU A 224 -5.20 -12.35 26.14
N SER A 225 -6.12 -13.32 26.04
CA SER A 225 -5.83 -14.67 25.55
C SER A 225 -5.32 -14.67 24.12
N GLU A 226 -5.94 -13.90 23.21
CA GLU A 226 -5.52 -13.79 21.82
C GLU A 226 -4.11 -13.18 21.67
N ILE A 227 -3.74 -12.24 22.54
CA ILE A 227 -2.39 -11.66 22.56
C ILE A 227 -1.36 -12.70 23.06
N LEU A 228 -1.71 -13.49 24.09
CA LEU A 228 -0.86 -14.58 24.61
C LEU A 228 -0.62 -15.65 23.55
N ASP A 229 -1.64 -16.02 22.79
CA ASP A 229 -1.58 -17.03 21.73
C ASP A 229 -0.89 -16.49 20.43
N ASN A 230 -0.34 -15.27 20.46
CA ASN A 230 0.25 -14.59 19.29
C ASN A 230 -0.70 -14.46 18.09
N GLN A 231 -2.01 -14.46 18.31
CA GLN A 231 -3.02 -14.34 17.24
C GLN A 231 -3.31 -12.90 16.86
N ILE A 232 -2.92 -11.94 17.71
CA ILE A 232 -3.04 -10.49 17.44
C ILE A 232 -1.68 -9.91 17.05
N ASP A 233 -1.66 -9.28 15.89
CA ASP A 233 -0.50 -8.50 15.47
C ASP A 233 -0.32 -7.24 16.34
N CYS A 234 0.91 -7.01 16.79
CA CYS A 234 1.30 -5.99 17.77
C CYS A 234 1.30 -4.56 17.22
N TYR A 235 0.13 -4.02 16.83
CA TYR A 235 -0.01 -2.65 16.33
C TYR A 235 -1.15 -1.90 17.01
N ASP A 236 -0.87 -0.68 17.48
CA ASP A 236 -1.91 0.20 18.03
C ASP A 236 -2.64 0.92 16.89
N GLN A 237 -3.81 0.42 16.53
CA GLN A 237 -4.66 0.98 15.47
C GLN A 237 -5.32 2.30 15.86
N SER A 238 -5.33 2.67 17.16
CA SER A 238 -6.02 3.89 17.64
C SER A 238 -5.38 5.17 17.14
N ILE A 239 -4.08 5.13 16.76
CA ILE A 239 -3.30 6.30 16.40
C ILE A 239 -3.32 6.55 14.87
N ASP A 240 -3.50 5.50 14.08
CA ASP A 240 -3.69 5.60 12.61
C ASP A 240 -4.89 4.73 12.20
N PRO A 241 -6.10 5.30 12.23
CA PRO A 241 -7.33 4.55 11.99
C PRO A 241 -7.48 4.04 10.56
N ASP A 242 -6.71 4.57 9.61
CA ASP A 242 -6.77 4.18 8.20
C ASP A 242 -5.72 3.12 7.85
N ALA A 243 -4.67 2.96 8.66
CA ALA A 243 -3.67 1.92 8.47
C ALA A 243 -4.21 0.54 8.86
N ARG A 244 -3.80 -0.50 8.14
CA ARG A 244 -4.18 -1.90 8.40
C ARG A 244 -3.00 -2.82 8.21
N ILE A 245 -3.15 -4.03 8.75
CA ILE A 245 -2.16 -5.08 8.58
C ILE A 245 -2.27 -5.68 7.19
N GLY A 246 -1.16 -5.73 6.49
CA GLY A 246 -0.99 -6.41 5.23
C GLY A 246 0.10 -7.47 5.33
N HIS A 247 0.05 -8.49 4.46
CA HIS A 247 1.03 -9.55 4.43
C HIS A 247 1.97 -9.41 3.23
N LYS A 248 3.28 -9.54 3.48
CA LYS A 248 4.33 -9.60 2.43
C LYS A 248 4.61 -11.04 2.01
N ALA A 249 4.52 -11.96 2.97
CA ALA A 249 4.70 -13.39 2.82
C ALA A 249 3.95 -14.11 3.96
N VAL A 250 3.93 -15.45 3.93
CA VAL A 250 3.24 -16.27 4.95
C VAL A 250 3.62 -15.87 6.37
N ASN A 251 4.90 -15.53 6.60
CA ASN A 251 5.45 -15.20 7.93
C ASN A 251 5.93 -13.75 8.03
N SER A 252 5.48 -12.86 7.15
CA SER A 252 5.90 -11.46 7.14
C SER A 252 4.72 -10.54 6.89
N SER A 253 4.40 -9.73 7.91
CA SER A 253 3.36 -8.72 7.86
C SER A 253 3.94 -7.32 8.01
N PHE A 254 3.14 -6.31 7.69
CA PHE A 254 3.41 -4.91 7.95
C PHE A 254 2.11 -4.21 8.36
N TYR A 255 2.22 -3.17 9.15
CA TYR A 255 1.11 -2.29 9.47
C TYR A 255 1.26 -0.97 8.71
N GLY A 256 0.31 -0.65 7.86
CA GLY A 256 0.42 0.56 7.04
C GLY A 256 -0.49 0.56 5.82
N TYR A 257 0.09 0.96 4.69
CA TYR A 257 -0.61 1.21 3.43
C TYR A 257 0.02 0.45 2.28
N LYS A 258 -0.79 0.19 1.24
CA LYS A 258 -0.32 -0.27 -0.06
C LYS A 258 -0.47 0.83 -1.09
N THR A 259 0.54 0.99 -1.92
CA THR A 259 0.50 1.83 -3.11
C THR A 259 0.57 0.93 -4.32
N HIS A 260 -0.49 0.92 -5.11
CA HIS A 260 -0.57 0.20 -6.38
C HIS A 260 -0.13 1.16 -7.47
N LEU A 261 0.82 0.76 -8.28
CA LEU A 261 1.47 1.59 -9.29
C LEU A 261 1.28 1.01 -10.68
N ALA A 262 1.07 1.87 -11.67
CA ALA A 262 1.21 1.56 -13.08
C ALA A 262 2.34 2.40 -13.67
N MET A 263 3.27 1.77 -14.35
CA MET A 263 4.50 2.38 -14.86
C MET A 263 4.76 1.89 -16.29
N THR A 264 5.18 2.78 -17.20
CA THR A 264 5.54 2.39 -18.57
C THR A 264 6.93 1.73 -18.66
N ASP A 265 7.27 1.17 -19.84
CA ASP A 265 8.60 0.61 -20.10
C ASP A 265 9.72 1.68 -19.94
N GLU A 266 9.42 2.97 -20.18
CA GLU A 266 10.34 4.08 -19.90
C GLU A 266 10.51 4.37 -18.40
N ARG A 267 9.81 3.64 -17.52
CA ARG A 267 9.80 3.82 -16.07
C ARG A 267 9.18 5.14 -15.61
N ILE A 268 8.20 5.65 -16.35
CA ILE A 268 7.33 6.75 -15.94
C ILE A 268 6.08 6.17 -15.27
N ILE A 269 5.78 6.59 -14.05
CA ILE A 269 4.57 6.17 -13.34
C ILE A 269 3.39 6.96 -13.92
N THR A 270 2.41 6.25 -14.46
CA THR A 270 1.24 6.84 -15.14
C THR A 270 -0.01 6.83 -14.31
N ALA A 271 -0.08 5.96 -13.30
CA ALA A 271 -1.18 5.92 -12.36
C ALA A 271 -0.74 5.36 -11.01
N ALA A 272 -1.45 5.76 -9.97
CA ALA A 272 -1.33 5.17 -8.64
C ALA A 272 -2.67 5.17 -7.92
N THR A 273 -2.87 4.16 -7.05
CA THR A 273 -3.91 4.13 -6.02
C THR A 273 -3.27 3.78 -4.68
N ILE A 274 -3.75 4.39 -3.61
CA ILE A 274 -3.24 4.13 -2.26
C ILE A 274 -4.39 3.62 -1.41
N THR A 275 -4.19 2.45 -0.83
CA THR A 275 -5.17 1.73 -0.02
C THR A 275 -4.57 1.38 1.35
N SER A 276 -5.40 0.95 2.26
CA SER A 276 -4.96 0.31 3.51
C SER A 276 -4.24 -1.03 3.23
N GLY A 277 -3.45 -1.49 4.21
CA GLY A 277 -2.54 -2.63 4.03
C GLY A 277 -3.19 -3.95 3.64
N GLU A 278 -4.44 -4.20 4.06
CA GLU A 278 -5.18 -5.43 3.79
C GLU A 278 -5.79 -5.50 2.38
N ALA A 279 -5.81 -4.40 1.63
CA ALA A 279 -6.46 -4.34 0.33
C ALA A 279 -5.88 -5.36 -0.66
N PHE A 280 -6.74 -5.95 -1.46
CA PHE A 280 -6.36 -6.99 -2.42
C PHE A 280 -5.91 -6.37 -3.76
N ASP A 281 -4.68 -6.66 -4.17
CA ASP A 281 -4.01 -6.00 -5.30
C ASP A 281 -4.77 -6.14 -6.63
N GLY A 282 -5.35 -7.31 -6.88
CA GLY A 282 -6.06 -7.59 -8.13
C GLY A 282 -7.26 -6.69 -8.42
N GLN A 283 -7.86 -6.06 -7.41
CA GLN A 283 -9.04 -5.18 -7.59
C GLN A 283 -8.65 -3.81 -8.15
N GLU A 284 -7.41 -3.39 -7.98
CA GLU A 284 -6.93 -2.08 -8.39
C GLU A 284 -6.56 -2.00 -9.89
N LEU A 285 -6.43 -3.13 -10.58
CA LEU A 285 -5.98 -3.16 -11.97
C LEU A 285 -6.84 -2.33 -12.93
N PRO A 286 -8.19 -2.49 -12.95
CA PRO A 286 -9.03 -1.70 -13.86
C PRO A 286 -8.93 -0.20 -13.61
N VAL A 287 -8.81 0.21 -12.34
CA VAL A 287 -8.66 1.61 -11.95
C VAL A 287 -7.33 2.18 -12.43
N LEU A 288 -6.23 1.43 -12.26
CA LEU A 288 -4.90 1.83 -12.73
C LEU A 288 -4.84 1.96 -14.25
N VAL A 289 -5.45 1.03 -14.98
CA VAL A 289 -5.55 1.10 -16.44
C VAL A 289 -6.33 2.33 -16.88
N GLN A 290 -7.49 2.59 -16.26
CA GLN A 290 -8.32 3.74 -16.57
C GLN A 290 -7.59 5.06 -16.28
N LYS A 291 -6.95 5.18 -15.11
CA LYS A 291 -6.17 6.37 -14.73
C LYS A 291 -4.98 6.58 -15.67
N SER A 292 -4.27 5.53 -16.07
CA SER A 292 -3.16 5.65 -17.03
C SER A 292 -3.62 6.17 -18.37
N LYS A 293 -4.75 5.66 -18.90
CA LYS A 293 -5.37 6.16 -20.13
C LYS A 293 -5.83 7.63 -19.99
N ALA A 294 -6.43 7.98 -18.85
CA ALA A 294 -6.85 9.36 -18.57
C ALA A 294 -5.66 10.34 -18.46
N ALA A 295 -4.52 9.88 -17.98
CA ALA A 295 -3.26 10.66 -17.96
C ALA A 295 -2.64 10.86 -19.34
N GLY A 296 -3.17 10.19 -20.40
CA GLY A 296 -2.71 10.30 -21.78
C GLY A 296 -1.77 9.16 -22.23
N ALA A 297 -1.55 8.14 -21.40
CA ALA A 297 -0.76 6.98 -21.79
C ALA A 297 -1.59 6.02 -22.67
N THR A 298 -0.97 5.49 -23.73
CA THR A 298 -1.55 4.39 -24.51
C THR A 298 -1.36 3.08 -23.76
N VAL A 299 -2.44 2.29 -23.58
CA VAL A 299 -2.36 1.02 -22.86
C VAL A 299 -2.93 -0.11 -23.72
N ASN A 300 -2.06 -0.84 -24.42
CA ASN A 300 -2.39 -2.03 -25.19
C ASN A 300 -1.94 -3.31 -24.48
N GLU A 301 -0.99 -3.20 -23.55
CA GLU A 301 -0.45 -4.31 -22.76
C GLU A 301 -0.32 -3.94 -21.30
N VAL A 302 -0.63 -4.90 -20.44
CA VAL A 302 -0.49 -4.78 -18.99
C VAL A 302 0.30 -5.97 -18.47
N ILE A 303 1.45 -5.71 -17.86
CA ILE A 303 2.30 -6.73 -17.25
C ILE A 303 2.11 -6.67 -15.74
N ALA A 304 1.75 -7.79 -15.11
CA ALA A 304 1.47 -7.82 -13.68
C ALA A 304 1.84 -9.19 -13.06
N ASP A 305 1.86 -9.27 -11.75
CA ASP A 305 2.08 -10.53 -11.04
C ASP A 305 0.82 -11.43 -11.03
N THR A 306 0.91 -12.58 -10.36
CA THR A 306 -0.18 -13.58 -10.31
C THR A 306 -1.42 -13.11 -9.55
N ALA A 307 -1.31 -12.11 -8.67
CA ALA A 307 -2.44 -11.56 -7.93
C ALA A 307 -3.44 -10.85 -8.86
N TYR A 308 -2.97 -10.34 -10.00
CA TYR A 308 -3.78 -9.62 -10.96
C TYR A 308 -4.48 -10.52 -12.00
N SER A 309 -4.20 -11.83 -12.05
CA SER A 309 -4.82 -12.77 -13.01
C SER A 309 -6.20 -13.30 -12.54
N THR A 310 -7.02 -12.43 -11.98
CA THR A 310 -8.38 -12.77 -11.56
C THR A 310 -9.33 -12.90 -12.78
N LEU A 311 -10.44 -13.64 -12.62
CA LEU A 311 -11.43 -13.75 -13.70
C LEU A 311 -11.97 -12.38 -14.14
N GLU A 312 -12.12 -11.45 -13.21
CA GLU A 312 -12.57 -10.08 -13.48
C GLU A 312 -11.60 -9.33 -14.37
N ASN A 313 -10.31 -9.37 -14.00
CA ASN A 313 -9.27 -8.68 -14.75
C ASN A 313 -9.07 -9.31 -16.15
N LEU A 314 -9.24 -10.62 -16.29
CA LEU A 314 -9.22 -11.26 -17.60
C LEU A 314 -10.40 -10.83 -18.49
N LYS A 315 -11.58 -10.64 -17.89
CA LYS A 315 -12.76 -10.09 -18.60
C LYS A 315 -12.57 -8.63 -18.94
N ASP A 316 -12.08 -7.84 -18.00
CA ASP A 316 -11.79 -6.42 -18.19
C ASP A 316 -10.77 -6.21 -19.31
N ALA A 317 -9.71 -7.01 -19.35
CA ALA A 317 -8.71 -6.98 -20.42
C ALA A 317 -9.33 -7.21 -21.81
N GLN A 318 -10.24 -8.19 -21.92
CA GLN A 318 -10.94 -8.44 -23.18
C GLN A 318 -11.92 -7.32 -23.54
N SER A 319 -12.64 -6.76 -22.55
CA SER A 319 -13.65 -5.72 -22.78
C SER A 319 -13.04 -4.36 -23.15
N ASN A 320 -11.83 -4.08 -22.64
CA ASN A 320 -11.12 -2.82 -22.83
C ASN A 320 -9.94 -2.92 -23.83
N ASP A 321 -9.87 -4.04 -24.57
CA ASP A 321 -8.93 -4.33 -25.66
C ASP A 321 -7.45 -4.13 -25.28
N TYR A 322 -7.05 -4.72 -24.14
CA TYR A 322 -5.64 -4.81 -23.78
C TYR A 322 -5.23 -6.25 -23.45
N LYS A 323 -3.95 -6.60 -23.64
CA LYS A 323 -3.39 -7.91 -23.32
C LYS A 323 -2.90 -7.93 -21.88
N LEU A 324 -3.45 -8.81 -21.05
CA LEU A 324 -2.96 -9.00 -19.68
C LEU A 324 -1.87 -10.08 -19.64
N ILE A 325 -0.63 -9.66 -19.37
CA ILE A 325 0.55 -10.51 -19.24
C ILE A 325 0.79 -10.81 -17.75
N SER A 326 -0.03 -11.68 -17.20
CA SER A 326 0.03 -12.12 -15.81
C SER A 326 -0.15 -13.63 -15.75
N LYS A 327 0.67 -14.32 -14.94
CA LYS A 327 0.57 -15.78 -14.75
C LYS A 327 -0.69 -16.11 -13.96
N LEU A 328 -1.39 -17.14 -14.35
CA LEU A 328 -2.52 -17.66 -13.57
C LEU A 328 -2.04 -18.19 -12.21
N ASN A 329 -2.84 -17.95 -11.19
CA ASN A 329 -2.58 -18.51 -9.88
C ASN A 329 -2.54 -20.07 -9.98
N PRO A 330 -1.53 -20.73 -9.41
CA PRO A 330 -1.40 -22.19 -9.43
C PRO A 330 -2.66 -22.94 -8.97
N CYS A 331 -3.41 -22.38 -8.03
CA CYS A 331 -4.69 -22.95 -7.58
C CYS A 331 -5.75 -23.02 -8.69
N ILE A 332 -5.69 -22.14 -9.70
CA ILE A 332 -6.60 -22.16 -10.85
C ILE A 332 -6.13 -23.19 -11.88
N ILE A 333 -4.83 -23.33 -12.07
CA ILE A 333 -4.23 -24.24 -13.08
C ILE A 333 -4.41 -25.70 -12.69
N LYS A 334 -4.17 -26.04 -11.42
CA LYS A 334 -4.13 -27.42 -10.96
C LYS A 334 -5.51 -28.06 -10.76
N GLY A 335 -6.60 -27.29 -10.66
CA GLY A 335 -8.00 -27.74 -10.51
C GLY A 335 -8.26 -28.59 -9.26
N THR A 336 -7.43 -29.59 -9.04
CA THR A 336 -7.24 -30.36 -7.81
C THR A 336 -5.85 -30.05 -7.27
N ARG A 337 -5.70 -29.92 -5.96
CA ARG A 337 -4.37 -29.88 -5.33
C ARG A 337 -3.82 -31.30 -5.39
N SER A 338 -2.79 -31.55 -6.17
CA SER A 338 -2.16 -32.88 -6.28
C SER A 338 -1.67 -33.41 -4.93
N GLU A 339 -1.38 -32.50 -3.98
CA GLU A 339 -0.92 -32.81 -2.63
C GLU A 339 -2.04 -33.33 -1.71
N ASP A 340 -3.31 -32.98 -2.01
CA ASP A 340 -4.46 -33.40 -1.18
C ASP A 340 -4.92 -34.84 -1.47
N GLY A 341 -4.38 -35.54 -2.48
CA GLY A 341 -4.67 -36.92 -2.83
C GLY A 341 -6.11 -37.17 -3.32
N PHE A 342 -6.92 -36.12 -3.57
CA PHE A 342 -8.26 -36.28 -4.14
C PHE A 342 -8.16 -36.43 -5.66
N ILE A 343 -8.80 -37.51 -6.21
CA ILE A 343 -8.74 -37.84 -7.62
C ILE A 343 -10.16 -37.88 -8.19
N PHE A 344 -10.32 -37.37 -9.41
CA PHE A 344 -11.57 -37.50 -10.13
C PHE A 344 -11.64 -38.94 -10.74
N ASN A 345 -12.59 -39.74 -10.26
CA ASN A 345 -12.83 -41.07 -10.77
C ASN A 345 -13.69 -40.97 -12.04
N LYS A 346 -13.09 -41.29 -13.18
CA LYS A 346 -13.74 -41.17 -14.49
C LYS A 346 -14.87 -42.17 -14.69
N ASP A 347 -14.77 -43.37 -14.11
CA ASP A 347 -15.76 -44.44 -14.27
C ASP A 347 -17.01 -44.17 -13.43
N ALA A 348 -16.83 -43.55 -12.24
CA ALA A 348 -17.92 -43.17 -11.37
C ALA A 348 -18.42 -41.72 -11.62
N ASP A 349 -17.75 -40.96 -12.48
CA ASP A 349 -18.01 -39.53 -12.79
C ASP A 349 -18.11 -38.64 -11.54
N ILE A 350 -17.29 -38.95 -10.52
CA ILE A 350 -17.31 -38.26 -9.23
C ILE A 350 -15.93 -38.23 -8.56
N MET A 351 -15.75 -37.35 -7.58
CA MET A 351 -14.50 -37.19 -6.83
C MET A 351 -14.31 -38.34 -5.85
N GLN A 352 -13.09 -38.90 -5.81
CA GLN A 352 -12.63 -39.94 -4.88
C GLN A 352 -11.61 -39.31 -3.89
N CYS A 353 -11.75 -39.62 -2.60
CA CYS A 353 -10.82 -39.15 -1.58
C CYS A 353 -9.59 -40.05 -1.47
N PRO A 354 -8.50 -39.64 -0.76
CA PRO A 354 -7.29 -40.45 -0.59
C PRO A 354 -7.52 -41.82 0.04
N ALA A 355 -8.59 -42.00 0.83
CA ALA A 355 -8.98 -43.29 1.41
C ALA A 355 -9.81 -44.18 0.46
N GLY A 356 -9.96 -43.80 -0.81
CA GLY A 356 -10.71 -44.56 -1.80
C GLY A 356 -12.22 -44.37 -1.80
N HIS A 357 -12.78 -43.54 -0.91
CA HIS A 357 -14.23 -43.33 -0.86
C HIS A 357 -14.67 -42.28 -1.90
N LEU A 358 -15.79 -42.61 -2.60
CA LEU A 358 -16.42 -41.71 -3.55
C LEU A 358 -17.25 -40.65 -2.80
N ALA A 359 -17.34 -39.45 -3.36
CA ALA A 359 -18.27 -38.43 -2.89
C ALA A 359 -19.71 -38.93 -3.07
N ILE A 360 -20.60 -38.59 -2.13
CA ILE A 360 -22.00 -38.99 -2.17
C ILE A 360 -22.87 -38.10 -3.04
N LYS A 361 -22.44 -36.86 -3.23
CA LYS A 361 -23.08 -35.84 -4.08
C LYS A 361 -22.13 -34.72 -4.39
N TYR A 362 -22.46 -33.93 -5.40
CA TYR A 362 -21.81 -32.67 -5.66
C TYR A 362 -22.84 -31.54 -5.86
N ARG A 363 -22.38 -30.33 -5.68
CA ARG A 363 -23.17 -29.11 -5.94
C ARG A 363 -22.31 -28.11 -6.69
N ILE A 364 -22.89 -27.49 -7.71
CA ILE A 364 -22.28 -26.37 -8.41
C ILE A 364 -22.67 -25.08 -7.69
N ASP A 365 -21.71 -24.48 -7.00
CA ASP A 365 -21.88 -23.17 -6.38
C ASP A 365 -21.65 -22.07 -7.43
N LYS A 366 -22.76 -21.66 -8.07
CA LYS A 366 -22.82 -20.42 -8.84
C LYS A 366 -22.93 -19.30 -7.82
N ARG A 367 -21.81 -18.73 -7.40
CA ARG A 367 -21.83 -17.62 -6.45
C ARG A 367 -22.60 -16.46 -7.06
N SER A 368 -23.54 -15.87 -6.31
CA SER A 368 -24.45 -14.81 -6.74
C SER A 368 -23.73 -13.51 -7.17
N ASN A 369 -22.47 -13.32 -6.77
CA ASN A 369 -21.61 -12.27 -7.30
C ASN A 369 -20.91 -12.80 -8.56
N GLN A 370 -21.17 -12.21 -9.72
CA GLN A 370 -20.51 -12.49 -11.01
C GLN A 370 -18.98 -12.40 -10.97
N LYS A 371 -18.43 -11.95 -9.85
CA LYS A 371 -17.02 -11.70 -9.56
C LYS A 371 -16.19 -12.91 -9.13
N LYS A 372 -16.76 -14.09 -8.86
CA LYS A 372 -16.02 -15.26 -8.36
C LYS A 372 -16.23 -16.48 -9.25
N ASN A 373 -15.14 -17.24 -9.51
CA ASN A 373 -15.19 -18.46 -10.28
C ASN A 373 -16.22 -19.45 -9.71
N THR A 374 -16.95 -20.11 -10.60
CA THR A 374 -17.85 -21.21 -10.24
C THR A 374 -17.07 -22.33 -9.57
N ARG A 375 -17.58 -22.90 -8.50
CA ARG A 375 -16.97 -24.04 -7.79
C ARG A 375 -17.88 -25.25 -7.86
N ILE A 376 -17.28 -26.44 -8.02
CA ILE A 376 -17.94 -27.69 -7.73
C ILE A 376 -17.53 -28.10 -6.31
N LYS A 377 -18.52 -28.32 -5.46
CA LYS A 377 -18.33 -28.78 -4.09
C LYS A 377 -18.81 -30.22 -3.99
N TYR A 378 -17.89 -31.14 -3.69
CA TYR A 378 -18.15 -32.53 -3.47
C TYR A 378 -18.36 -32.78 -1.98
N PHE A 379 -19.32 -33.63 -1.64
CA PHE A 379 -19.67 -33.99 -0.27
C PHE A 379 -19.35 -35.46 -0.03
N PHE A 380 -18.72 -35.77 1.10
CA PHE A 380 -18.31 -37.12 1.50
C PHE A 380 -19.11 -37.58 2.72
N ASP A 381 -19.23 -38.93 2.86
CA ASP A 381 -19.91 -39.52 3.99
C ASP A 381 -19.12 -39.34 5.28
N ILE A 382 -19.72 -38.64 6.23
CA ILE A 382 -19.11 -38.32 7.52
C ILE A 382 -18.82 -39.57 8.34
N ASN A 383 -19.72 -40.56 8.31
CA ASN A 383 -19.56 -41.76 9.09
C ASN A 383 -18.27 -42.48 8.67
N LYS A 384 -17.97 -42.50 7.38
CA LYS A 384 -16.70 -43.03 6.84
C LYS A 384 -15.49 -42.17 7.23
N CYS A 385 -15.67 -40.84 7.33
CA CYS A 385 -14.61 -39.95 7.74
C CYS A 385 -14.22 -40.10 9.22
N HIS A 386 -15.17 -40.41 10.09
CA HIS A 386 -14.92 -40.65 11.51
C HIS A 386 -13.95 -41.80 11.80
N VAL A 387 -14.04 -42.86 11.02
CA VAL A 387 -13.21 -44.09 11.16
C VAL A 387 -12.05 -44.15 10.18
N CYS A 388 -11.85 -43.06 9.41
CA CYS A 388 -10.85 -43.02 8.34
C CYS A 388 -9.42 -42.96 8.88
N PRO A 389 -8.47 -43.79 8.37
CA PRO A 389 -7.07 -43.74 8.77
C PRO A 389 -6.39 -42.38 8.42
N TYR A 390 -6.90 -41.68 7.40
CA TYR A 390 -6.41 -40.36 6.97
C TYR A 390 -7.19 -39.20 7.59
N ARG A 391 -7.92 -39.41 8.72
CA ARG A 391 -8.74 -38.34 9.34
C ARG A 391 -7.91 -37.15 9.82
N ASN A 392 -6.69 -37.42 10.32
CA ASN A 392 -5.79 -36.35 10.81
C ASN A 392 -5.35 -35.47 9.64
N GLY A 393 -5.63 -34.15 9.74
CA GLY A 393 -5.39 -33.17 8.68
C GLY A 393 -6.44 -33.16 7.55
N CYS A 394 -7.28 -34.17 7.43
CA CYS A 394 -8.32 -34.24 6.41
C CYS A 394 -9.73 -33.92 6.96
N TYR A 395 -10.09 -34.43 8.13
CA TYR A 395 -11.40 -34.24 8.74
C TYR A 395 -11.28 -33.53 10.08
N LYS A 396 -12.06 -32.48 10.26
CA LYS A 396 -12.09 -31.74 11.53
C LYS A 396 -13.07 -32.43 12.48
N GLU A 397 -12.63 -32.77 13.67
CA GLU A 397 -13.43 -33.39 14.70
C GLU A 397 -14.73 -32.60 14.95
N ASN A 398 -15.86 -33.30 15.12
CA ASN A 398 -17.20 -32.71 15.25
C ASN A 398 -17.72 -31.91 14.04
N ALA A 399 -17.07 -31.96 12.89
CA ALA A 399 -17.61 -31.31 11.69
C ALA A 399 -18.87 -32.02 11.19
N LYS A 400 -19.94 -31.27 10.95
CA LYS A 400 -21.22 -31.79 10.42
C LYS A 400 -21.16 -32.20 8.95
N THR A 401 -20.10 -31.83 8.22
CA THR A 401 -19.95 -32.14 6.81
C THR A 401 -18.46 -32.22 6.42
N LYS A 402 -18.09 -33.20 5.58
CA LYS A 402 -16.79 -33.19 4.89
C LYS A 402 -17.01 -32.83 3.44
N THR A 403 -16.30 -31.82 2.97
CA THR A 403 -16.42 -31.35 1.58
C THR A 403 -15.05 -31.13 0.95
N TYR A 404 -14.99 -31.33 -0.37
CA TYR A 404 -13.85 -30.95 -1.21
C TYR A 404 -14.35 -30.08 -2.36
N SER A 405 -13.66 -28.96 -2.63
CA SER A 405 -14.13 -27.97 -3.62
C SER A 405 -13.10 -27.76 -4.71
N ILE A 406 -13.51 -27.86 -5.96
CA ILE A 406 -12.71 -27.52 -7.13
C ILE A 406 -13.28 -26.30 -7.84
N THR A 407 -12.39 -25.45 -8.35
CA THR A 407 -12.76 -24.28 -9.16
C THR A 407 -12.86 -24.69 -10.63
N ILE A 408 -13.99 -24.37 -11.28
CA ILE A 408 -14.18 -24.64 -12.71
C ILE A 408 -13.43 -23.56 -13.50
N LYS A 409 -12.51 -23.97 -14.36
CA LYS A 409 -11.82 -23.07 -15.29
C LYS A 409 -12.81 -22.52 -16.30
N SER A 410 -12.92 -21.19 -16.36
CA SER A 410 -13.64 -20.49 -17.44
C SER A 410 -12.82 -20.52 -18.73
N ASP A 411 -13.43 -20.20 -19.86
CA ASP A 411 -12.71 -20.10 -21.15
C ASP A 411 -11.65 -19.00 -21.12
N TYR A 412 -11.87 -17.94 -20.36
CA TYR A 412 -10.86 -16.91 -20.09
C TYR A 412 -9.58 -17.50 -19.47
N HIS A 413 -9.72 -18.38 -18.49
CA HIS A 413 -8.56 -19.05 -17.87
C HIS A 413 -7.87 -20.01 -18.84
N LYS A 414 -8.62 -20.74 -19.69
CA LYS A 414 -8.04 -21.63 -20.69
C LYS A 414 -7.23 -20.85 -21.73
N ASN A 415 -7.79 -19.73 -22.20
CA ASN A 415 -7.13 -18.83 -23.15
C ASN A 415 -5.85 -18.22 -22.53
N GLN A 416 -5.92 -17.78 -21.28
CA GLN A 416 -4.74 -17.26 -20.56
C GLN A 416 -3.69 -18.36 -20.33
N GLU A 417 -4.08 -19.61 -20.03
CA GLU A 417 -3.17 -20.73 -19.89
C GLU A 417 -2.45 -21.05 -21.21
N ALA A 418 -3.15 -20.99 -22.33
CA ALA A 418 -2.55 -21.14 -23.66
C ALA A 418 -1.61 -19.98 -23.98
N PHE A 419 -2.01 -18.73 -23.67
CA PHE A 419 -1.20 -17.54 -23.89
C PHE A 419 0.11 -17.57 -23.10
N GLN A 420 0.11 -18.02 -21.84
CA GLN A 420 1.32 -18.15 -21.00
C GLN A 420 2.40 -19.07 -21.60
N LYS A 421 2.01 -20.02 -22.46
CA LYS A 421 2.95 -20.94 -23.10
C LYS A 421 3.71 -20.32 -24.27
N THR A 422 3.22 -19.20 -24.80
CA THR A 422 3.81 -18.51 -25.94
C THR A 422 5.18 -17.91 -25.60
N GLN A 423 6.06 -17.82 -26.57
CA GLN A 423 7.38 -17.20 -26.43
C GLN A 423 7.22 -15.69 -26.12
N TYR A 424 6.26 -15.05 -26.78
CA TYR A 424 5.92 -13.65 -26.56
C TYR A 424 5.62 -13.34 -25.08
N PHE A 425 4.72 -14.12 -24.47
CA PHE A 425 4.39 -13.96 -23.05
C PHE A 425 5.64 -14.07 -22.16
N LYS A 426 6.47 -15.10 -22.41
CA LYS A 426 7.68 -15.36 -21.62
C LYS A 426 8.69 -14.21 -21.69
N GLU A 427 8.85 -13.60 -22.86
CA GLU A 427 9.75 -12.47 -23.07
C GLU A 427 9.22 -11.21 -22.38
N ARG A 428 7.95 -10.88 -22.61
CA ARG A 428 7.34 -9.69 -22.01
C ARG A 428 7.25 -9.79 -20.49
N PHE A 429 6.91 -10.96 -19.95
CA PHE A 429 6.81 -11.16 -18.49
C PHE A 429 8.14 -10.94 -17.78
N LYS A 430 9.27 -11.14 -18.44
CA LYS A 430 10.60 -10.85 -17.86
C LYS A 430 10.77 -9.37 -17.51
N THR A 431 10.15 -8.45 -18.22
CA THR A 431 10.31 -7.01 -17.98
C THR A 431 9.66 -6.54 -16.67
N ARG A 432 8.88 -7.40 -15.99
CA ARG A 432 8.24 -7.09 -14.70
C ARG A 432 9.23 -6.62 -13.62
N TYR A 433 10.50 -7.09 -13.65
CA TYR A 433 11.49 -6.64 -12.67
C TYR A 433 11.71 -5.12 -12.65
N MET A 434 11.36 -4.42 -13.73
CA MET A 434 11.57 -2.97 -13.83
C MET A 434 10.76 -2.18 -12.82
N ILE A 435 9.56 -2.67 -12.45
CA ILE A 435 8.73 -2.01 -11.44
C ILE A 435 9.25 -2.29 -10.02
N GLU A 436 9.88 -3.44 -9.79
CA GLU A 436 10.55 -3.74 -8.51
C GLU A 436 11.71 -2.77 -8.25
N ALA A 437 12.49 -2.46 -9.30
CA ALA A 437 13.53 -1.44 -9.24
C ALA A 437 12.96 -0.03 -8.96
N LYS A 438 11.79 0.31 -9.54
CA LYS A 438 11.09 1.57 -9.27
C LYS A 438 10.55 1.63 -7.84
N ASN A 439 9.99 0.55 -7.32
CA ASN A 439 9.57 0.44 -5.94
C ASN A 439 10.74 0.64 -4.95
N SER A 440 11.90 0.08 -5.28
CA SER A 440 13.14 0.29 -4.51
C SER A 440 13.62 1.75 -4.56
N GLU A 441 13.57 2.40 -5.72
CA GLU A 441 13.90 3.82 -5.88
C GLU A 441 13.02 4.70 -5.00
N LEU A 442 11.68 4.51 -5.04
CA LEU A 442 10.74 5.22 -4.19
C LEU A 442 11.07 5.07 -2.70
N LYS A 443 11.34 3.85 -2.24
CA LYS A 443 11.61 3.56 -0.83
C LYS A 443 12.94 4.10 -0.33
N ASN A 444 14.00 3.88 -1.09
CA ASN A 444 15.37 4.16 -0.62
C ASN A 444 15.80 5.59 -0.87
N ILE A 445 15.34 6.21 -1.97
CA ILE A 445 15.76 7.57 -2.34
C ILE A 445 14.76 8.62 -1.87
N HIS A 446 13.45 8.32 -1.96
CA HIS A 446 12.40 9.29 -1.71
C HIS A 446 11.63 9.07 -0.40
N GLY A 447 12.18 8.28 0.53
CA GLY A 447 11.63 8.08 1.87
C GLY A 447 10.27 7.38 1.93
N TYR A 448 9.91 6.59 0.90
CA TYR A 448 8.59 5.98 0.76
C TYR A 448 8.43 4.67 1.56
N SER A 449 9.43 4.28 2.32
CA SER A 449 9.36 3.08 3.18
C SER A 449 8.45 3.26 4.39
N ARG A 450 8.28 4.51 4.86
CA ARG A 450 7.50 4.86 6.06
C ARG A 450 6.68 6.12 5.83
N CYS A 451 5.47 6.17 6.41
CA CYS A 451 4.60 7.34 6.37
C CYS A 451 5.18 8.51 7.20
N ASP A 452 5.08 9.71 6.66
CA ASP A 452 5.45 10.94 7.36
C ASP A 452 4.42 11.34 8.44
N ALA A 453 3.16 10.99 8.22
CA ALA A 453 2.05 11.32 9.11
C ALA A 453 0.94 10.25 9.02
N ALA A 454 0.10 10.18 10.05
CA ALA A 454 -1.04 9.26 10.10
C ALA A 454 -2.15 9.67 9.14
N GLY A 455 -2.89 8.68 8.66
CA GLY A 455 -4.09 8.84 7.84
C GLY A 455 -3.85 8.71 6.35
N LEU A 456 -4.82 8.13 5.65
CA LEU A 456 -4.77 7.84 4.22
C LEU A 456 -4.53 9.09 3.37
N SER A 457 -5.16 10.22 3.70
CA SER A 457 -4.94 11.49 2.98
C SER A 457 -3.49 11.97 3.04
N ASN A 458 -2.81 11.80 4.18
CA ASN A 458 -1.39 12.15 4.31
C ASN A 458 -0.51 11.21 3.49
N MET A 459 -0.85 9.91 3.46
CA MET A 459 -0.14 8.95 2.62
C MET A 459 -0.35 9.24 1.13
N GLN A 460 -1.57 9.62 0.71
CA GLN A 460 -1.85 10.05 -0.66
C GLN A 460 -1.03 11.28 -1.07
N LEU A 461 -0.90 12.25 -0.19
CA LEU A 461 -0.07 13.43 -0.43
C LEU A 461 1.42 13.08 -0.53
N GLN A 462 1.92 12.24 0.39
CA GLN A 462 3.30 11.73 0.31
C GLN A 462 3.54 10.99 -1.01
N GLY A 463 2.62 10.11 -1.41
CA GLY A 463 2.65 9.41 -2.67
C GLY A 463 2.67 10.34 -3.87
N ALA A 464 1.79 11.32 -3.87
CA ALA A 464 1.67 12.31 -4.95
C ALA A 464 2.99 13.03 -5.22
N VAL A 465 3.60 13.61 -4.17
CA VAL A 465 4.83 14.40 -4.33
C VAL A 465 6.05 13.51 -4.60
N SER A 466 6.13 12.33 -3.96
CA SER A 466 7.23 11.39 -4.20
C SER A 466 7.19 10.85 -5.64
N ILE A 467 6.03 10.44 -6.14
CA ILE A 467 5.86 9.96 -7.52
C ILE A 467 6.18 11.07 -8.52
N PHE A 468 5.70 12.29 -8.27
CA PHE A 468 6.01 13.44 -9.10
C PHE A 468 7.53 13.68 -9.17
N ALA A 469 8.23 13.67 -8.02
CA ALA A 469 9.67 13.82 -7.93
C ALA A 469 10.43 12.75 -8.73
N VAL A 470 10.03 11.48 -8.59
CA VAL A 470 10.61 10.34 -9.33
C VAL A 470 10.40 10.47 -10.83
N ASN A 471 9.18 10.85 -11.25
CA ASN A 471 8.88 11.05 -12.66
C ASN A 471 9.70 12.19 -13.27
N LEU A 472 9.83 13.34 -12.57
CA LEU A 472 10.67 14.45 -13.04
C LEU A 472 12.13 14.05 -13.22
N ARG A 473 12.72 13.36 -12.23
CA ARG A 473 14.08 12.81 -12.36
C ARG A 473 14.21 11.88 -13.58
N ARG A 474 13.21 11.03 -13.76
CA ARG A 474 13.22 10.08 -14.89
C ARG A 474 13.11 10.75 -16.24
N ILE A 475 12.25 11.77 -16.38
CA ILE A 475 12.12 12.57 -17.61
C ILE A 475 13.46 13.23 -17.96
N LEU A 476 14.11 13.87 -17.00
CA LEU A 476 15.41 14.52 -17.22
C LEU A 476 16.49 13.50 -17.61
N LYS A 477 16.52 12.32 -16.96
CA LYS A 477 17.45 11.23 -17.31
C LYS A 477 17.22 10.72 -18.74
N LEU A 478 15.97 10.59 -19.18
CA LEU A 478 15.62 10.16 -20.54
C LEU A 478 15.99 11.21 -21.60
N LYS A 479 15.98 12.50 -21.24
CA LYS A 479 16.46 13.59 -22.09
C LYS A 479 17.99 13.69 -22.14
N GLY A 480 18.72 12.96 -21.30
CA GLY A 480 20.18 13.05 -21.19
C GLY A 480 20.67 14.31 -20.47
N GLU A 481 19.80 14.96 -19.68
CA GLU A 481 20.09 16.25 -19.02
C GLU A 481 20.64 16.10 -17.59
N VAL A 482 20.73 14.87 -17.05
CA VAL A 482 21.27 14.58 -15.71
C VAL A 482 22.34 13.52 -15.81
N CYS A 483 23.51 13.80 -15.23
CA CYS A 483 24.62 12.84 -15.14
C CYS A 483 24.31 11.65 -14.24
N PRO A 484 24.81 10.43 -14.56
CA PRO A 484 24.55 9.22 -13.74
C PRO A 484 25.12 9.27 -12.32
N ASN A 485 26.00 10.22 -12.00
CA ASN A 485 26.74 10.29 -10.72
C ASN A 485 26.05 11.09 -9.61
N GLU A 486 24.89 11.70 -9.83
CA GLU A 486 24.13 12.41 -8.79
C GLU A 486 23.19 11.50 -7.97
N GLU A 487 23.27 10.18 -8.16
CA GLU A 487 22.45 9.19 -7.41
C GLU A 487 23.06 8.74 -6.06
N LYS A 488 24.10 9.45 -5.54
CA LYS A 488 24.70 9.13 -4.24
C LYS A 488 24.37 10.15 -3.16
#